data_35a979651e2bdeec9237c245dbdbe483
#
_entry.id   35a979651e2bdeec9237c245dbdbe483
#
_cell.length_a   1.000
_cell.length_b   1.000
_cell.length_c   1.000
_cell.angle_alpha   90.00
_cell.angle_beta   90.00
_cell.angle_gamma   90.00
#
_symmetry.space_group_name_H-M   'P 1'
#
loop_
_entity.id
_entity.type
_entity.pdbx_description
1 polymer ?
#
loop_
_entity_poly.entity_id
_entity_poly.type
_entity_poly.pdbx_seq_one_letter_code
_entity_poly.pdbx_strand_id
1 'polypeptide(L)'
;MKTYRSAPQLLTQIEQLLAANKPSFHHSPLDDVIETMCQGRHYSWMGIYLAIEENRQQLLGASTETSVDALALPNTRSKILVAIKIASRKLGVLAVESDRENAFSPAERILLKKLATLLARFLTGRGKYIVRKAREAVAAARMAEVPARRPQPAGEGKRSISAAVGEK
;
A
#
# COMPACT_ATOMS: atom_id res chain seq x y z
N MET A 1 -23.72 6.43 12.99
CA MET A 1 -24.57 5.31 12.59
C MET A 1 -24.26 4.95 11.13
N LYS A 2 -23.88 3.70 10.89
CA LYS A 2 -23.57 3.25 9.53
C LYS A 2 -24.86 3.05 8.74
N THR A 3 -24.97 3.69 7.58
CA THR A 3 -26.11 3.51 6.68
C THR A 3 -25.76 2.51 5.61
N TYR A 4 -26.33 1.33 5.69
CA TYR A 4 -26.09 0.27 4.71
C TYR A 4 -26.59 0.68 3.33
N ARG A 5 -25.73 0.56 2.32
CA ARG A 5 -26.04 0.89 0.92
C ARG A 5 -25.90 -0.33 0.03
N SER A 6 -26.73 -0.38 -1.01
CA SER A 6 -26.64 -1.45 -2.01
C SER A 6 -25.33 -1.39 -2.80
N ALA A 7 -24.88 -2.53 -3.32
CA ALA A 7 -23.67 -2.60 -4.13
C ALA A 7 -23.72 -1.66 -5.36
N PRO A 8 -24.80 -1.59 -6.16
CA PRO A 8 -24.87 -0.65 -7.28
C PRO A 8 -24.76 0.82 -6.86
N GLN A 9 -25.38 1.21 -5.75
CA GLN A 9 -25.30 2.58 -5.23
C GLN A 9 -23.88 2.95 -4.83
N LEU A 10 -23.18 2.05 -4.13
CA LEU A 10 -21.79 2.26 -3.74
C LEU A 10 -20.86 2.38 -4.95
N LEU A 11 -20.99 1.49 -5.92
CA LEU A 11 -20.15 1.52 -7.13
C LEU A 11 -20.38 2.79 -7.93
N THR A 12 -21.62 3.23 -8.11
CA THR A 12 -21.95 4.50 -8.79
C THR A 12 -21.33 5.69 -8.05
N GLN A 13 -21.47 5.74 -6.74
CA GLN A 13 -20.87 6.80 -5.93
C GLN A 13 -19.36 6.83 -6.03
N ILE A 14 -18.71 5.67 -5.99
CA ILE A 14 -17.26 5.55 -6.12
C ILE A 14 -16.78 5.97 -7.51
N GLU A 15 -17.48 5.59 -8.57
CA GLU A 15 -17.17 6.05 -9.93
C GLU A 15 -17.22 7.59 -10.02
N GLN A 16 -18.21 8.22 -9.40
CA GLN A 16 -18.32 9.68 -9.35
C GLN A 16 -17.17 10.32 -8.56
N LEU A 17 -16.80 9.76 -7.41
CA LEU A 17 -15.67 10.24 -6.61
C LEU A 17 -14.34 10.17 -7.37
N LEU A 18 -14.09 9.05 -8.04
CA LEU A 18 -12.87 8.86 -8.83
C LEU A 18 -12.86 9.74 -10.09
N ALA A 19 -14.01 9.97 -10.71
CA ALA A 19 -14.15 10.86 -11.87
C ALA A 19 -13.94 12.33 -11.49
N ALA A 20 -14.43 12.76 -10.33
CA ALA A 20 -14.21 14.11 -9.81
C ALA A 20 -12.74 14.39 -9.53
N ASN A 21 -12.00 13.38 -9.04
CA ASN A 21 -10.55 13.39 -8.82
C ASN A 21 -10.03 14.74 -8.28
N LYS A 22 -10.54 15.13 -7.12
CA LYS A 22 -10.17 16.40 -6.45
C LYS A 22 -9.17 16.11 -5.32
N PRO A 23 -7.87 16.03 -5.58
CA PRO A 23 -6.89 15.89 -4.53
C PRO A 23 -6.76 17.18 -3.75
N SER A 24 -6.63 17.08 -2.44
CA SER A 24 -6.16 18.15 -1.58
C SER A 24 -4.80 17.79 -0.99
N PHE A 25 -4.15 18.74 -0.33
CA PHE A 25 -2.82 18.53 0.25
C PHE A 25 -2.77 17.40 1.28
N HIS A 26 -3.91 17.12 1.94
CA HIS A 26 -4.01 16.13 3.02
C HIS A 26 -5.03 15.01 2.76
N HIS A 27 -5.62 14.99 1.57
CA HIS A 27 -6.72 14.09 1.28
C HIS A 27 -6.68 13.62 -0.17
N SER A 28 -6.76 12.33 -0.39
CA SER A 28 -6.79 11.75 -1.72
C SER A 28 -8.18 11.21 -2.06
N PRO A 29 -8.54 11.07 -3.34
CA PRO A 29 -9.79 10.42 -3.74
C PRO A 29 -9.92 8.97 -3.22
N LEU A 30 -8.81 8.30 -2.93
CA LEU A 30 -8.82 6.96 -2.33
C LEU A 30 -9.34 6.97 -0.90
N ASP A 31 -9.10 8.03 -0.14
CA ASP A 31 -9.63 8.19 1.22
C ASP A 31 -11.16 8.31 1.20
N ASP A 32 -11.71 9.05 0.24
CA ASP A 32 -13.16 9.15 0.02
C ASP A 32 -13.79 7.80 -0.35
N VAL A 33 -13.11 7.03 -1.17
CA VAL A 33 -13.55 5.67 -1.54
C VAL A 33 -13.60 4.76 -0.31
N ILE A 34 -12.55 4.78 0.49
CA ILE A 34 -12.44 3.99 1.72
C ILE A 34 -13.53 4.38 2.70
N GLU A 35 -13.72 5.67 2.95
CA GLU A 35 -14.74 6.18 3.84
C GLU A 35 -16.14 5.77 3.36
N THR A 36 -16.43 5.94 2.08
CA THR A 36 -17.71 5.57 1.47
C THR A 36 -18.03 4.08 1.67
N MET A 37 -17.05 3.22 1.46
CA MET A 37 -17.20 1.78 1.65
C MET A 37 -17.40 1.40 3.11
N CYS A 38 -16.61 1.95 4.01
CA CYS A 38 -16.72 1.68 5.44
C CYS A 38 -18.02 2.20 6.05
N GLN A 39 -18.54 3.34 5.58
CA GLN A 39 -19.84 3.86 6.00
C GLN A 39 -21.01 3.07 5.42
N GLY A 40 -20.90 2.60 4.19
CA GLY A 40 -21.96 1.90 3.48
C GLY A 40 -22.02 0.39 3.73
N ARG A 41 -21.04 -0.18 4.41
CA ARG A 41 -20.93 -1.61 4.70
C ARG A 41 -20.47 -1.87 6.14
N HIS A 42 -20.49 -3.14 6.53
CA HIS A 42 -20.07 -3.61 7.86
C HIS A 42 -18.56 -3.80 8.00
N TYR A 43 -17.76 -3.13 7.18
CA TYR A 43 -16.31 -3.20 7.28
C TYR A 43 -15.82 -2.38 8.47
N SER A 44 -14.91 -2.95 9.24
CA SER A 44 -14.25 -2.28 10.36
C SER A 44 -12.98 -1.56 9.91
N TRP A 45 -12.36 -2.05 8.85
CA TRP A 45 -11.15 -1.47 8.28
C TRP A 45 -11.02 -1.79 6.79
N MET A 46 -10.43 -0.87 6.04
CA MET A 46 -10.09 -1.03 4.62
C MET A 46 -8.75 -0.34 4.34
N GLY A 47 -7.91 -0.97 3.55
CA GLY A 47 -6.65 -0.42 3.09
C GLY A 47 -6.40 -0.74 1.61
N ILE A 48 -5.74 0.19 0.93
CA ILE A 48 -5.33 0.07 -0.47
C ILE A 48 -3.81 0.10 -0.52
N TYR A 49 -3.21 -0.96 -1.02
CA TYR A 49 -1.76 -1.12 -1.16
C TYR A 49 -1.34 -1.13 -2.62
N LEU A 50 -0.26 -0.45 -2.92
CA LEU A 50 0.43 -0.52 -4.21
C LEU A 50 1.56 -1.56 -4.12
N ALA A 51 1.62 -2.49 -5.07
CA ALA A 51 2.74 -3.39 -5.22
C ALA A 51 3.91 -2.66 -5.89
N ILE A 52 5.01 -2.51 -5.19
CA ILE A 52 6.23 -1.87 -5.71
C ILE A 52 7.17 -2.92 -6.31
N GLU A 53 7.37 -4.04 -5.59
CA GLU A 53 8.18 -5.18 -5.97
C GLU A 53 7.48 -6.47 -5.53
N GLU A 54 8.03 -7.62 -5.88
CA GLU A 54 7.40 -8.92 -5.58
C GLU A 54 6.95 -9.07 -4.12
N ASN A 55 7.73 -8.54 -3.18
CA ASN A 55 7.47 -8.66 -1.74
C ASN A 55 7.32 -7.31 -1.02
N ARG A 56 7.19 -6.21 -1.76
CA ARG A 56 7.11 -4.87 -1.17
C ARG A 56 5.84 -4.16 -1.59
N GLN A 57 5.09 -3.69 -0.59
CA GLN A 57 3.84 -2.96 -0.78
C GLN A 57 3.92 -1.60 -0.09
N GLN A 58 3.33 -0.60 -0.72
CA GLN A 58 3.18 0.74 -0.16
C GLN A 58 1.70 1.03 0.09
N LEU A 59 1.37 1.44 1.31
CA LEU A 59 0.01 1.86 1.64
C LEU A 59 -0.32 3.17 0.92
N LEU A 60 -1.41 3.18 0.16
CA LEU A 60 -1.94 4.37 -0.52
C LEU A 60 -3.03 5.07 0.28
N GLY A 61 -3.76 4.34 1.08
CA GLY A 61 -4.82 4.87 1.94
C GLY A 61 -5.39 3.80 2.86
N ALA A 62 -5.88 4.20 4.03
CA ALA A 62 -6.53 3.33 5.00
C ALA A 62 -7.62 4.09 5.77
N SER A 63 -8.61 3.34 6.29
CA SER A 63 -9.75 3.91 7.02
C SER A 63 -9.41 4.47 8.41
N THR A 64 -8.26 4.09 8.95
CA THR A 64 -7.68 4.64 10.18
C THR A 64 -6.18 4.76 10.01
N GLU A 65 -5.56 5.75 10.66
CA GLU A 65 -4.11 5.83 10.78
C GLU A 65 -3.61 4.68 11.68
N THR A 66 -3.66 3.49 11.14
CA THR A 66 -3.11 2.33 11.81
C THR A 66 -1.61 2.31 11.53
N SER A 67 -0.80 2.11 12.57
CA SER A 67 0.63 1.92 12.38
C SER A 67 0.86 0.83 11.34
N VAL A 68 1.80 1.05 10.47
CA VAL A 68 2.14 0.20 9.30
C VAL A 68 2.37 -1.27 9.68
N ASP A 69 2.60 -1.55 10.95
CA ASP A 69 2.90 -2.87 11.49
C ASP A 69 1.69 -3.63 12.06
N ALA A 70 0.50 -3.03 12.08
CA ALA A 70 -0.68 -3.73 12.59
C ALA A 70 -1.23 -4.70 11.54
N LEU A 71 -0.91 -5.98 11.69
CA LEU A 71 -1.35 -7.05 10.80
C LEU A 71 -2.86 -7.31 10.83
N ALA A 72 -3.54 -6.90 11.90
CA ALA A 72 -4.98 -6.93 12.04
C ALA A 72 -5.43 -6.04 13.21
N LEU A 73 -6.63 -5.50 13.13
CA LEU A 73 -7.26 -4.83 14.27
C LEU A 73 -7.60 -5.86 15.36
N PRO A 74 -7.57 -5.49 16.66
CA PRO A 74 -7.79 -6.42 17.77
C PRO A 74 -9.10 -7.23 17.70
N ASN A 75 -10.12 -6.68 17.05
CA ASN A 75 -11.46 -7.28 16.94
C ASN A 75 -11.77 -7.85 15.57
N THR A 76 -10.78 -8.03 14.70
CA THR A 76 -10.99 -8.58 13.36
C THR A 76 -11.36 -10.07 13.44
N ARG A 77 -12.52 -10.43 12.88
CA ARG A 77 -12.98 -11.82 12.78
C ARG A 77 -12.98 -12.36 11.36
N SER A 78 -13.04 -11.47 10.37
CA SER A 78 -12.95 -11.81 8.95
C SER A 78 -12.04 -10.84 8.22
N LYS A 79 -11.24 -11.36 7.31
CA LYS A 79 -10.36 -10.58 6.44
C LYS A 79 -10.40 -11.11 5.02
N ILE A 80 -10.41 -10.21 4.05
CA ILE A 80 -10.29 -10.54 2.62
C ILE A 80 -9.24 -9.69 1.95
N LEU A 81 -8.47 -10.30 1.07
CA LEU A 81 -7.51 -9.63 0.18
C LEU A 81 -7.99 -9.79 -1.26
N VAL A 82 -8.13 -8.69 -1.97
CA VAL A 82 -8.53 -8.68 -3.38
C VAL A 82 -7.43 -8.03 -4.21
N ALA A 83 -6.93 -8.74 -5.21
CA ALA A 83 -5.91 -8.19 -6.10
C ALA A 83 -6.48 -7.05 -6.95
N ILE A 84 -5.76 -5.93 -6.98
CA ILE A 84 -5.99 -4.83 -7.90
C ILE A 84 -5.10 -5.08 -9.11
N LYS A 85 -5.72 -5.40 -10.26
CA LYS A 85 -4.97 -5.77 -11.47
C LYS A 85 -5.64 -5.31 -12.75
N ILE A 86 -4.83 -5.10 -13.77
CA ILE A 86 -5.26 -4.90 -15.15
C ILE A 86 -4.71 -6.06 -15.99
N ALA A 87 -5.59 -6.77 -16.67
CA ALA A 87 -5.28 -8.03 -17.34
C ALA A 87 -4.55 -8.98 -16.35
N SER A 88 -3.37 -9.45 -16.69
CA SER A 88 -2.56 -10.33 -15.82
C SER A 88 -1.63 -9.56 -14.87
N ARG A 89 -1.50 -8.23 -15.03
CA ARG A 89 -0.57 -7.42 -14.23
C ARG A 89 -1.20 -6.99 -12.90
N LYS A 90 -0.62 -7.44 -11.80
CA LYS A 90 -0.98 -7.00 -10.46
C LYS A 90 -0.41 -5.60 -10.19
N LEU A 91 -1.29 -4.67 -9.81
CA LEU A 91 -0.94 -3.30 -9.42
C LEU A 91 -0.84 -3.17 -7.90
N GLY A 92 -1.66 -3.89 -7.18
CA GLY A 92 -1.74 -3.77 -5.74
C GLY A 92 -2.73 -4.73 -5.12
N VAL A 93 -3.11 -4.44 -3.88
CA VAL A 93 -4.05 -5.24 -3.08
C VAL A 93 -5.02 -4.33 -2.36
N LEU A 94 -6.29 -4.70 -2.39
CA LEU A 94 -7.34 -4.17 -1.54
C LEU A 94 -7.51 -5.11 -0.35
N ALA A 95 -7.27 -4.63 0.86
CA ALA A 95 -7.45 -5.38 2.09
C ALA A 95 -8.68 -4.86 2.84
N VAL A 96 -9.55 -5.75 3.26
CA VAL A 96 -10.78 -5.40 4.00
C VAL A 96 -10.92 -6.30 5.20
N GLU A 97 -11.25 -5.71 6.34
CA GLU A 97 -11.47 -6.42 7.59
C GLU A 97 -12.87 -6.13 8.14
N SER A 98 -13.42 -7.09 8.86
CA SER A 98 -14.70 -6.97 9.56
C SER A 98 -14.62 -7.63 10.94
N ASP A 99 -15.35 -7.06 11.89
CA ASP A 99 -15.58 -7.62 13.22
C ASP A 99 -16.65 -8.73 13.23
N ARG A 100 -17.27 -9.01 12.08
CA ARG A 100 -18.25 -10.07 11.90
C ARG A 100 -17.61 -11.33 11.33
N GLU A 101 -18.04 -12.48 11.84
CA GLU A 101 -17.70 -13.76 11.24
C GLU A 101 -18.42 -13.91 9.90
N ASN A 102 -17.76 -14.55 8.93
CA ASN A 102 -18.30 -14.79 7.59
C ASN A 102 -18.86 -13.52 6.90
N ALA A 103 -18.19 -12.39 7.12
CA ALA A 103 -18.62 -11.09 6.61
C ALA A 103 -18.62 -10.99 5.08
N PHE A 104 -17.82 -11.79 4.40
CA PHE A 104 -17.58 -11.70 2.96
C PHE A 104 -18.34 -12.81 2.21
N SER A 105 -19.64 -12.61 2.05
CA SER A 105 -20.50 -13.45 1.20
C SER A 105 -20.05 -13.41 -0.27
N PRO A 106 -20.52 -14.32 -1.14
CA PRO A 106 -20.26 -14.25 -2.58
C PRO A 106 -20.61 -12.89 -3.19
N ALA A 107 -21.70 -12.25 -2.76
CA ALA A 107 -22.11 -10.93 -3.21
C ALA A 107 -21.11 -9.83 -2.77
N GLU A 108 -20.62 -9.88 -1.53
CA GLU A 108 -19.57 -8.99 -1.03
C GLU A 108 -18.27 -9.14 -1.80
N ARG A 109 -17.88 -10.36 -2.10
CA ARG A 109 -16.68 -10.65 -2.91
C ARG A 109 -16.78 -10.09 -4.32
N ILE A 110 -17.94 -10.18 -4.95
CA ILE A 110 -18.21 -9.58 -6.27
C ILE A 110 -18.11 -8.06 -6.20
N LEU A 111 -18.71 -7.44 -5.20
CA LEU A 111 -18.60 -5.99 -4.97
C LEU A 111 -17.14 -5.54 -4.85
N LEU A 112 -16.36 -6.22 -4.02
CA LEU A 112 -14.95 -5.88 -3.81
C LEU A 112 -14.09 -6.11 -5.06
N LYS A 113 -14.38 -7.12 -5.86
CA LYS A 113 -13.71 -7.33 -7.15
C LYS A 113 -14.03 -6.23 -8.16
N LYS A 114 -15.28 -5.77 -8.22
CA LYS A 114 -15.67 -4.63 -9.05
C LYS A 114 -14.99 -3.33 -8.58
N LEU A 115 -14.94 -3.12 -7.27
CA LEU A 115 -14.19 -2.00 -6.69
C LEU A 115 -12.71 -2.06 -7.08
N ALA A 116 -12.08 -3.22 -6.94
CA ALA A 116 -10.68 -3.41 -7.34
C ALA A 116 -10.45 -3.10 -8.82
N THR A 117 -11.38 -3.43 -9.70
CA THR A 117 -11.34 -3.08 -11.13
C THR A 117 -11.42 -1.57 -11.35
N LEU A 118 -12.31 -0.88 -10.65
CA LEU A 118 -12.41 0.59 -10.72
C LEU A 118 -11.12 1.26 -10.22
N LEU A 119 -10.56 0.78 -9.12
CA LEU A 119 -9.28 1.27 -8.60
C LEU A 119 -8.13 1.03 -9.59
N ALA A 120 -8.08 -0.13 -10.24
CA ALA A 120 -7.07 -0.42 -11.24
C ALA A 120 -7.12 0.55 -12.42
N ARG A 121 -8.31 0.83 -12.93
CA ARG A 121 -8.52 1.81 -14.01
C ARG A 121 -8.13 3.21 -13.58
N PHE A 122 -8.51 3.61 -12.39
CA PHE A 122 -8.17 4.92 -11.84
C PHE A 122 -6.65 5.08 -11.67
N LEU A 123 -5.98 4.14 -11.04
CA LEU A 123 -4.54 4.19 -10.78
C LEU A 123 -3.67 4.13 -12.03
N THR A 124 -4.17 3.55 -13.12
CA THR A 124 -3.48 3.53 -14.43
C THR A 124 -3.90 4.67 -15.36
N GLY A 125 -4.94 5.40 -15.01
CA GLY A 125 -5.48 6.54 -15.72
C GLY A 125 -5.27 7.86 -14.98
N ARG A 126 -6.37 8.45 -14.53
CA ARG A 126 -6.38 9.77 -13.86
C ARG A 126 -5.63 9.80 -12.53
N GLY A 127 -5.51 8.67 -11.84
CA GLY A 127 -4.80 8.53 -10.57
C GLY A 127 -3.32 8.18 -10.67
N LYS A 128 -2.72 8.24 -11.85
CA LYS A 128 -1.28 7.94 -12.05
C LYS A 128 -0.36 8.74 -11.16
N TYR A 129 -0.73 9.97 -10.81
CA TYR A 129 0.06 10.83 -9.92
C TYR A 129 0.21 10.24 -8.52
N ILE A 130 -0.79 9.51 -8.03
CA ILE A 130 -0.75 8.82 -6.72
C ILE A 130 0.29 7.71 -6.75
N VAL A 131 0.29 6.91 -7.81
CA VAL A 131 1.26 5.82 -8.02
C VAL A 131 2.68 6.35 -8.11
N ARG A 132 2.88 7.42 -8.89
CA ARG A 132 4.19 8.07 -9.05
C ARG A 132 4.71 8.60 -7.72
N LYS A 133 3.87 9.33 -6.97
CA LYS A 133 4.23 9.87 -5.66
C LYS A 133 4.60 8.77 -4.67
N ALA A 134 3.86 7.66 -4.65
CA ALA A 134 4.16 6.52 -3.79
C ALA A 134 5.50 5.87 -4.14
N ARG A 135 5.80 5.69 -5.42
CA ARG A 135 7.08 5.15 -5.89
C ARG A 135 8.26 6.07 -5.57
N GLU A 136 8.08 7.37 -5.74
CA GLU A 136 9.09 8.38 -5.37
C GLU A 136 9.38 8.37 -3.87
N ALA A 137 8.35 8.25 -3.03
CA ALA A 137 8.49 8.15 -1.58
C ALA A 137 9.29 6.90 -1.16
N VAL A 138 9.04 5.76 -1.79
CA VAL A 138 9.79 4.51 -1.54
C VAL A 138 11.24 4.65 -1.99
N ALA A 139 11.50 5.24 -3.15
CA ALA A 139 12.85 5.50 -3.65
C ALA A 139 13.64 6.44 -2.73
N ALA A 140 13.01 7.51 -2.24
CA ALA A 140 13.61 8.43 -1.27
C ALA A 140 13.95 7.74 0.06
N ALA A 141 13.07 6.90 0.58
CA ALA A 141 13.32 6.11 1.79
C ALA A 141 14.51 5.15 1.61
N ARG A 142 14.67 4.52 0.46
CA ARG A 142 15.82 3.68 0.13
C ARG A 142 17.15 4.45 0.13
N MET A 143 17.16 5.66 -0.40
CA MET A 143 18.37 6.51 -0.39
C MET A 143 18.77 6.93 1.02
N ALA A 144 17.80 7.12 1.93
CA ALA A 144 18.05 7.44 3.32
C ALA A 144 18.57 6.24 4.13
N GLU A 145 18.25 5.01 3.72
CA GLU A 145 18.69 3.76 4.38
C GLU A 145 20.06 3.25 3.91
N VAL A 146 20.64 3.81 2.86
CA VAL A 146 21.99 3.44 2.45
C VAL A 146 22.97 3.94 3.52
N PRO A 147 23.58 3.06 4.33
CA PRO A 147 24.57 3.49 5.30
C PRO A 147 25.71 4.15 4.52
N ALA A 148 26.07 5.37 4.91
CA ALA A 148 27.26 6.00 4.40
C ALA A 148 28.40 4.99 4.49
N ARG A 149 28.96 4.55 3.36
CA ARG A 149 30.16 3.73 3.34
C ARG A 149 31.18 4.46 4.18
N ARG A 150 31.45 3.97 5.38
CA ARG A 150 32.61 4.43 6.13
C ARG A 150 33.80 4.28 5.19
N PRO A 151 34.57 5.35 4.94
CA PRO A 151 35.82 5.18 4.23
C PRO A 151 36.63 4.14 5.01
N GLN A 152 36.95 3.04 4.39
CA GLN A 152 37.89 2.09 4.98
C GLN A 152 39.19 2.86 5.18
N PRO A 153 39.78 2.87 6.38
CA PRO A 153 41.12 3.41 6.54
C PRO A 153 42.02 2.67 5.56
N ALA A 154 42.69 3.45 4.74
CA ALA A 154 43.70 2.93 3.83
C ALA A 154 44.64 2.04 4.64
N GLY A 155 44.71 0.77 4.25
CA GLY A 155 45.53 -0.19 4.95
C GLY A 155 46.95 0.34 5.07
N GLU A 156 47.39 0.53 6.31
CA GLU A 156 48.83 0.77 6.57
C GLU A 156 49.60 -0.37 5.96
N GLY A 157 50.34 -0.03 4.93
CA GLY A 157 51.27 -0.95 4.30
C GLY A 157 52.22 -1.46 5.37
N LYS A 158 52.19 -2.76 5.65
CA LYS A 158 53.23 -3.43 6.41
C LYS A 158 54.57 -3.19 5.69
N ARG A 159 55.34 -2.29 6.21
CA ARG A 159 56.77 -2.26 5.89
C ARG A 159 57.38 -3.52 6.51
N SER A 160 57.64 -4.50 5.70
CA SER A 160 58.48 -5.62 6.11
C SER A 160 59.91 -5.07 6.26
N ILE A 161 60.33 -4.92 7.49
CA ILE A 161 61.74 -4.69 7.78
C ILE A 161 62.40 -6.05 7.64
N SER A 162 63.07 -6.23 6.53
CA SER A 162 64.03 -7.33 6.36
C SER A 162 65.28 -7.00 7.21
N ALA A 163 65.37 -7.61 8.35
CA ALA A 163 66.62 -7.58 9.11
C ALA A 163 67.62 -8.51 8.44
N ALA A 164 68.60 -7.94 7.77
CA ALA A 164 69.76 -8.71 7.31
C ALA A 164 70.61 -9.05 8.53
N VAL A 165 70.65 -10.31 8.87
CA VAL A 165 71.64 -10.86 9.83
C VAL A 165 72.94 -11.00 9.06
N GLY A 166 73.85 -10.11 9.33
CA GLY A 166 75.27 -10.28 8.91
C GLY A 166 75.99 -11.21 9.88
N GLU A 167 76.54 -12.20 9.31
CA GLU A 167 77.40 -13.18 9.96
C GLU A 167 78.68 -12.61 10.44
N LYS A 168 79.04 -12.93 11.64
CA LYS A 168 80.23 -13.73 11.97
C LYS A 168 80.17 -14.22 13.37
#